data_477770c077450a053f1b69cc516ccbfe
#
_entry.id   477770c077450a053f1b69cc516ccbfe
#
_cell.length_a   1.000
_cell.length_b   1.000
_cell.length_c   1.000
_cell.angle_alpha   90.00
_cell.angle_beta   90.00
_cell.angle_gamma   90.00
#
_symmetry.space_group_name_H-M   'P 1'
#
loop_
_entity.id
_entity.type
_entity.pdbx_description
1 polymer ?
#
loop_
_entity_poly.entity_id
_entity_poly.type
_entity_poly.pdbx_seq_one_letter_code
_entity_poly.pdbx_strand_id
1 'polypeptide(L)'
;MSTARTSTVASLRGSIERLEAHGDAHDLARISLGHKAADATLCGGLAVSAVHEVFAEGHQSATATGFIAGLAGRISPRRPLVWVRQDFSEIESGALSMSGLCELGLDPRLLVTVRATDTDAALRTAADALACDALGAVVLEVWGQARQLDLVASRKLTLAAAASGVT
;
A
#
# COMPACT_ATOMS: atom_id res chain seq x y z
N MET A 1 20.57 6.40 41.54
CA MET A 1 20.25 5.29 40.60
C MET A 1 19.53 5.74 39.31
N SER A 2 19.48 7.05 39.00
CA SER A 2 18.75 7.58 37.82
C SER A 2 19.63 7.67 36.55
N THR A 3 20.89 7.91 36.65
CA THR A 3 21.82 8.17 35.53
C THR A 3 22.06 6.97 34.61
N ALA A 4 22.09 5.75 35.12
CA ALA A 4 22.31 4.54 34.30
C ALA A 4 21.13 4.25 33.36
N ARG A 5 19.88 4.48 33.80
CA ARG A 5 18.69 4.30 32.97
C ARG A 5 18.62 5.34 31.83
N THR A 6 18.99 6.58 32.11
CA THR A 6 19.00 7.66 31.11
C THR A 6 20.07 7.39 30.04
N SER A 7 21.22 6.87 30.43
CA SER A 7 22.31 6.47 29.52
C SER A 7 21.88 5.31 28.59
N THR A 8 21.20 4.31 29.15
CA THR A 8 20.72 3.15 28.37
C THR A 8 19.67 3.57 27.35
N VAL A 9 18.71 4.45 27.72
CA VAL A 9 17.69 4.98 26.80
C VAL A 9 18.30 5.81 25.70
N ALA A 10 19.30 6.65 26.02
CA ALA A 10 20.03 7.43 25.00
C ALA A 10 20.82 6.53 24.04
N SER A 11 21.45 5.47 24.56
CA SER A 11 22.15 4.47 23.75
C SER A 11 21.21 3.69 22.83
N LEU A 12 20.04 3.30 23.32
CA LEU A 12 19.00 2.62 22.52
C LEU A 12 18.43 3.54 21.43
N ARG A 13 18.16 4.80 21.75
CA ARG A 13 17.74 5.79 20.73
C ARG A 13 18.79 5.97 19.64
N GLY A 14 20.06 6.13 20.00
CA GLY A 14 21.14 6.22 19.01
C GLY A 14 21.35 4.93 18.21
N SER A 15 20.95 3.77 18.74
CA SER A 15 20.97 2.51 18.00
C SER A 15 19.78 2.40 17.05
N ILE A 16 18.60 2.85 17.47
CA ILE A 16 17.40 2.92 16.62
C ILE A 16 17.62 3.92 15.49
N GLU A 17 18.11 5.13 15.79
CA GLU A 17 18.44 6.14 14.77
C GLU A 17 19.47 5.63 13.75
N ARG A 18 20.45 4.85 14.19
CA ARG A 18 21.42 4.21 13.26
C ARG A 18 20.81 3.09 12.43
N LEU A 19 19.91 2.30 12.98
CA LEU A 19 19.19 1.25 12.25
C LEU A 19 18.22 1.86 11.24
N GLU A 20 17.55 2.95 11.62
CA GLU A 20 16.66 3.71 10.74
C GLU A 20 17.45 4.45 9.64
N ALA A 21 18.64 4.98 9.96
CA ALA A 21 19.54 5.61 8.98
C ALA A 21 20.23 4.60 8.04
N HIS A 22 20.32 3.33 8.43
CA HIS A 22 20.84 2.24 7.58
C HIS A 22 19.76 1.41 6.91
N GLY A 23 18.49 1.65 7.26
CA GLY A 23 17.38 1.11 6.50
C GLY A 23 17.22 1.93 5.22
N ASP A 24 17.25 1.27 4.07
CA ASP A 24 17.15 1.83 2.72
C ASP A 24 15.90 2.71 2.44
N ALA A 25 15.16 3.08 3.47
CA ALA A 25 13.93 3.88 3.39
C ALA A 25 14.18 5.32 2.85
N HIS A 26 15.40 5.85 2.95
CA HIS A 26 15.74 7.17 2.42
C HIS A 26 16.08 7.16 0.92
N ASP A 27 16.40 6.01 0.35
CA ASP A 27 16.83 5.88 -1.05
C ASP A 27 15.73 5.38 -1.99
N LEU A 28 14.54 5.05 -1.47
CA LEU A 28 13.41 4.65 -2.29
C LEU A 28 12.88 5.85 -3.10
N ALA A 29 12.68 5.65 -4.39
CA ALA A 29 11.98 6.61 -5.22
C ALA A 29 10.60 6.92 -4.61
N ARG A 30 10.16 8.17 -4.69
CA ARG A 30 8.91 8.63 -4.08
C ARG A 30 7.98 9.21 -5.12
N ILE A 31 6.71 9.07 -4.88
CA ILE A 31 5.66 9.62 -5.71
C ILE A 31 4.85 10.62 -4.90
N SER A 32 4.80 11.84 -5.42
CA SER A 32 4.01 12.92 -4.83
C SER A 32 2.52 12.58 -4.84
N LEU A 33 1.85 12.84 -3.73
CA LEU A 33 0.39 12.80 -3.61
C LEU A 33 -0.28 13.96 -4.36
N GLY A 34 0.50 14.98 -4.72
CA GLY A 34 -0.01 16.22 -5.32
C GLY A 34 -0.55 17.22 -4.29
N HIS A 35 -0.27 17.03 -3.01
CA HIS A 35 -0.65 17.92 -1.93
C HIS A 35 0.59 18.32 -1.12
N LYS A 36 1.02 19.58 -1.25
CA LYS A 36 2.30 20.09 -0.70
C LYS A 36 2.53 19.76 0.77
N ALA A 37 1.51 19.91 1.63
CA ALA A 37 1.67 19.66 3.06
C ALA A 37 1.83 18.14 3.35
N ALA A 38 1.06 17.29 2.66
CA ALA A 38 1.19 15.84 2.80
C ALA A 38 2.54 15.34 2.26
N ASP A 39 2.95 15.83 1.10
CA ASP A 39 4.24 15.48 0.50
C ASP A 39 5.41 15.92 1.39
N ALA A 40 5.33 17.11 1.99
CA ALA A 40 6.34 17.57 2.95
C ALA A 40 6.42 16.67 4.19
N THR A 41 5.27 16.25 4.73
CA THR A 41 5.20 15.35 5.90
C THR A 41 5.77 13.96 5.55
N LEU A 42 5.57 13.50 4.32
CA LEU A 42 6.05 12.22 3.81
C LEU A 42 7.43 12.30 3.14
N CYS A 43 8.18 13.38 3.40
CA CYS A 43 9.53 13.57 2.83
C CYS A 43 9.58 13.46 1.31
N GLY A 44 8.56 13.98 0.61
CA GLY A 44 8.47 14.01 -0.85
C GLY A 44 7.39 13.09 -1.45
N GLY A 45 6.61 12.41 -0.62
CA GLY A 45 5.51 11.55 -1.04
C GLY A 45 5.66 10.11 -0.58
N LEU A 46 4.89 9.21 -1.18
CA LEU A 46 4.91 7.79 -0.85
C LEU A 46 6.09 7.08 -1.52
N ALA A 47 6.74 6.19 -0.78
CA ALA A 47 7.79 5.34 -1.33
C ALA A 47 7.22 4.36 -2.36
N VAL A 48 7.90 4.16 -3.49
CA VAL A 48 7.58 3.07 -4.43
C VAL A 48 8.23 1.77 -3.95
N SER A 49 7.76 0.64 -4.48
CA SER A 49 8.25 -0.69 -4.07
C SER A 49 8.05 -0.96 -2.58
N ALA A 50 7.00 -0.42 -2.02
CA ALA A 50 6.64 -0.50 -0.61
C ALA A 50 5.14 -0.78 -0.45
N VAL A 51 4.76 -1.33 0.69
CA VAL A 51 3.36 -1.51 1.08
C VAL A 51 2.88 -0.27 1.82
N HIS A 52 1.74 0.25 1.42
CA HIS A 52 1.03 1.35 2.07
C HIS A 52 -0.35 0.89 2.49
N GLU A 53 -0.77 1.28 3.67
CA GLU A 53 -2.11 0.99 4.18
C GLU A 53 -2.94 2.27 4.20
N VAL A 54 -4.15 2.18 3.69
CA VAL A 54 -5.13 3.28 3.71
C VAL A 54 -6.34 2.83 4.49
N PHE A 55 -6.65 3.56 5.55
CA PHE A 55 -7.79 3.30 6.41
C PHE A 55 -8.89 4.34 6.17
N ALA A 56 -10.13 3.86 6.17
CA ALA A 56 -11.31 4.70 6.16
C ALA A 56 -12.24 4.27 7.29
N GLU A 57 -12.91 5.24 7.91
CA GLU A 57 -13.86 4.96 8.98
C GLU A 57 -15.23 4.55 8.42
N GLY A 58 -15.80 3.48 8.98
CA GLY A 58 -17.18 3.05 8.77
C GLY A 58 -17.58 2.96 7.29
N HIS A 59 -18.51 3.80 6.87
CA HIS A 59 -19.10 3.83 5.52
C HIS A 59 -18.29 4.63 4.49
N GLN A 60 -17.06 5.03 4.80
CA GLN A 60 -16.22 5.83 3.91
C GLN A 60 -15.30 4.99 3.00
N SER A 61 -15.60 3.72 2.79
CA SER A 61 -14.83 2.84 1.91
C SER A 61 -14.65 3.40 0.50
N ALA A 62 -15.71 4.00 -0.06
CA ALA A 62 -15.65 4.64 -1.38
C ALA A 62 -14.63 5.79 -1.46
N THR A 63 -14.44 6.54 -0.36
CA THR A 63 -13.43 7.60 -0.28
C THR A 63 -12.02 7.03 -0.32
N ALA A 64 -11.77 5.93 0.42
CA ALA A 64 -10.49 5.22 0.37
C ALA A 64 -10.23 4.65 -1.02
N THR A 65 -11.23 4.01 -1.64
CA THR A 65 -11.14 3.49 -3.00
C THR A 65 -10.80 4.58 -4.01
N GLY A 66 -11.46 5.74 -3.94
CA GLY A 66 -11.17 6.89 -4.80
C GLY A 66 -9.77 7.46 -4.60
N PHE A 67 -9.33 7.57 -3.34
CA PHE A 67 -7.96 8.01 -3.02
C PHE A 67 -6.92 7.04 -3.59
N ILE A 68 -7.12 5.73 -3.39
CA ILE A 68 -6.21 4.69 -3.89
C ILE A 68 -6.20 4.69 -5.42
N ALA A 69 -7.34 4.87 -6.08
CA ALA A 69 -7.42 4.95 -7.54
C ALA A 69 -6.59 6.12 -8.11
N GLY A 70 -6.73 7.31 -7.54
CA GLY A 70 -5.93 8.48 -7.92
C GLY A 70 -4.43 8.29 -7.65
N LEU A 71 -4.09 7.61 -6.57
CA LEU A 71 -2.71 7.28 -6.22
C LEU A 71 -2.13 6.22 -7.18
N ALA A 72 -2.87 5.15 -7.45
CA ALA A 72 -2.45 4.07 -8.35
C ALA A 72 -2.18 4.58 -9.78
N GLY A 73 -3.00 5.50 -10.28
CA GLY A 73 -2.76 6.16 -11.57
C GLY A 73 -1.45 6.97 -11.61
N ARG A 74 -1.00 7.50 -10.47
CA ARG A 74 0.29 8.21 -10.36
C ARG A 74 1.47 7.25 -10.21
N ILE A 75 1.31 6.20 -9.44
CA ILE A 75 2.34 5.17 -9.21
C ILE A 75 2.60 4.39 -10.50
N SER A 76 1.54 4.01 -11.21
CA SER A 76 1.61 3.14 -12.38
C SER A 76 0.92 3.75 -13.61
N PRO A 77 1.42 4.88 -14.15
CA PRO A 77 0.74 5.54 -15.26
C PRO A 77 0.82 4.78 -16.59
N ARG A 78 1.71 3.83 -16.73
CA ARG A 78 1.99 3.11 -17.98
C ARG A 78 2.11 1.61 -17.84
N ARG A 79 2.11 1.08 -16.63
CA ARG A 79 2.23 -0.35 -16.36
C ARG A 79 0.90 -0.87 -15.83
N PRO A 80 0.55 -2.12 -16.13
CA PRO A 80 -0.66 -2.72 -15.59
C PRO A 80 -0.65 -2.72 -14.06
N LEU A 81 -1.83 -2.67 -13.49
CA LEU A 81 -2.03 -2.87 -12.07
C LEU A 81 -3.10 -3.94 -11.82
N VAL A 82 -2.97 -4.63 -10.72
CA VAL A 82 -3.94 -5.62 -10.24
C VAL A 82 -4.70 -5.03 -9.06
N TRP A 83 -6.03 -5.11 -9.11
CA TRP A 83 -6.89 -4.74 -8.01
C TRP A 83 -7.64 -5.97 -7.50
N VAL A 84 -7.22 -6.46 -6.36
CA VAL A 84 -7.81 -7.62 -5.69
C VAL A 84 -8.88 -7.15 -4.72
N ARG A 85 -10.10 -7.61 -4.90
CA ARG A 85 -11.24 -7.31 -4.01
C ARG A 85 -11.89 -8.59 -3.53
N GLN A 86 -12.40 -8.57 -2.31
CA GLN A 86 -13.26 -9.67 -1.86
C GLN A 86 -14.65 -9.55 -2.50
N ASP A 87 -15.28 -10.70 -2.79
CA ASP A 87 -16.64 -10.75 -3.30
C ASP A 87 -17.61 -9.96 -2.43
N PHE A 88 -17.44 -10.05 -1.11
CA PHE A 88 -18.26 -9.33 -0.15
C PHE A 88 -18.13 -7.81 -0.25
N SER A 89 -16.96 -7.29 -0.56
CA SER A 89 -16.74 -5.85 -0.79
C SER A 89 -17.58 -5.33 -1.95
N GLU A 90 -17.71 -6.12 -3.02
CA GLU A 90 -18.52 -5.75 -4.18
C GLU A 90 -20.03 -5.80 -3.88
N ILE A 91 -20.47 -6.77 -3.08
CA ILE A 91 -21.88 -6.87 -2.64
C ILE A 91 -22.28 -5.66 -1.78
N GLU A 92 -21.41 -5.24 -0.86
CA GLU A 92 -21.70 -4.17 0.10
C GLU A 92 -21.46 -2.76 -0.48
N SER A 93 -20.43 -2.59 -1.29
CA SER A 93 -19.98 -1.27 -1.77
C SER A 93 -20.17 -1.06 -3.27
N GLY A 94 -20.66 -2.08 -3.99
CA GLY A 94 -20.82 -2.06 -5.44
C GLY A 94 -19.51 -2.32 -6.19
N ALA A 95 -19.63 -2.47 -7.50
CA ALA A 95 -18.52 -2.66 -8.42
C ALA A 95 -17.71 -1.37 -8.60
N LEU A 96 -16.45 -1.51 -8.99
CA LEU A 96 -15.63 -0.36 -9.39
C LEU A 96 -16.20 0.29 -10.65
N SER A 97 -16.45 1.59 -10.60
CA SER A 97 -16.87 2.37 -11.74
C SER A 97 -15.68 2.68 -12.65
N MET A 98 -15.65 2.06 -13.83
CA MET A 98 -14.55 2.30 -14.79
C MET A 98 -14.50 3.76 -15.25
N SER A 99 -15.64 4.42 -15.43
CA SER A 99 -15.70 5.86 -15.75
C SER A 99 -15.15 6.71 -14.60
N GLY A 100 -15.53 6.39 -13.35
CA GLY A 100 -15.00 7.10 -12.17
C GLY A 100 -13.49 6.90 -12.00
N LEU A 101 -12.97 5.71 -12.29
CA LEU A 101 -11.52 5.47 -12.28
C LEU A 101 -10.80 6.29 -13.35
N CYS A 102 -11.36 6.41 -14.55
CA CYS A 102 -10.84 7.29 -15.60
C CYS A 102 -10.76 8.76 -15.15
N GLU A 103 -11.82 9.26 -14.52
CA GLU A 103 -11.86 10.64 -14.01
C GLU A 103 -10.79 10.90 -12.94
N LEU A 104 -10.42 9.87 -12.18
CA LEU A 104 -9.34 9.90 -11.18
C LEU A 104 -7.94 9.69 -11.78
N GLY A 105 -7.85 9.54 -13.12
CA GLY A 105 -6.58 9.44 -13.83
C GLY A 105 -6.02 8.02 -13.98
N LEU A 106 -6.81 6.99 -13.65
CA LEU A 106 -6.42 5.60 -13.85
C LEU A 106 -6.94 5.11 -15.22
N ASP A 107 -6.06 4.53 -16.04
CA ASP A 107 -6.46 3.94 -17.34
C ASP A 107 -7.04 2.53 -17.11
N PRO A 108 -8.35 2.32 -17.34
CA PRO A 108 -8.97 1.02 -17.13
C PRO A 108 -8.41 -0.10 -18.03
N ARG A 109 -7.74 0.24 -19.13
CA ARG A 109 -7.10 -0.75 -20.01
C ARG A 109 -5.85 -1.37 -19.38
N LEU A 110 -5.30 -0.70 -18.36
CA LEU A 110 -4.17 -1.19 -17.57
C LEU A 110 -4.63 -1.84 -16.25
N LEU A 111 -5.93 -1.91 -16.00
CA LEU A 111 -6.48 -2.46 -14.76
C LEU A 111 -6.92 -3.91 -14.95
N VAL A 112 -6.40 -4.80 -14.12
CA VAL A 112 -6.86 -6.17 -13.95
C VAL A 112 -7.57 -6.26 -12.61
N THR A 113 -8.87 -6.51 -12.62
CA THR A 113 -9.64 -6.73 -11.38
C THR A 113 -9.73 -8.22 -11.08
N VAL A 114 -9.44 -8.60 -9.85
CA VAL A 114 -9.55 -9.98 -9.37
C VAL A 114 -10.52 -10.03 -8.19
N ARG A 115 -11.51 -10.90 -8.28
CA ARG A 115 -12.46 -11.19 -7.20
C ARG A 115 -11.97 -12.38 -6.40
N ALA A 116 -11.87 -12.22 -5.10
CA ALA A 116 -11.45 -13.25 -4.17
C ALA A 116 -12.61 -13.64 -3.26
N THR A 117 -12.79 -14.91 -3.04
CA THR A 117 -13.89 -15.45 -2.21
C THR A 117 -13.75 -15.11 -0.74
N ASP A 118 -12.52 -14.99 -0.27
CA ASP A 118 -12.19 -14.73 1.14
C ASP A 118 -10.85 -13.97 1.28
N THR A 119 -10.51 -13.62 2.51
CA THR A 119 -9.27 -12.88 2.82
C THR A 119 -8.01 -13.68 2.47
N ASP A 120 -8.01 -15.00 2.69
CA ASP A 120 -6.85 -15.83 2.40
C ASP A 120 -6.59 -15.93 0.90
N ALA A 121 -7.65 -16.07 0.10
CA ALA A 121 -7.56 -16.03 -1.36
C ALA A 121 -7.08 -14.66 -1.85
N ALA A 122 -7.58 -13.57 -1.26
CA ALA A 122 -7.17 -12.21 -1.59
C ALA A 122 -5.69 -11.98 -1.28
N LEU A 123 -5.20 -12.40 -0.12
CA LEU A 123 -3.80 -12.29 0.27
C LEU A 123 -2.87 -13.13 -0.63
N ARG A 124 -3.26 -14.36 -0.96
CA ARG A 124 -2.50 -15.20 -1.90
C ARG A 124 -2.42 -14.54 -3.28
N THR A 125 -3.55 -14.08 -3.80
CA THR A 125 -3.60 -13.40 -5.09
C THR A 125 -2.73 -12.14 -5.11
N ALA A 126 -2.77 -11.34 -4.05
CA ALA A 126 -1.92 -10.15 -3.95
C ALA A 126 -0.43 -10.51 -3.90
N ALA A 127 -0.06 -11.56 -3.15
CA ALA A 127 1.32 -12.02 -3.08
C ALA A 127 1.82 -12.56 -4.43
N ASP A 128 0.99 -13.32 -5.16
CA ASP A 128 1.32 -13.83 -6.50
C ASP A 128 1.44 -12.67 -7.51
N ALA A 129 0.54 -11.68 -7.44
CA ALA A 129 0.60 -10.49 -8.28
C ALA A 129 1.87 -9.67 -8.01
N LEU A 130 2.25 -9.49 -6.74
CA LEU A 130 3.48 -8.78 -6.35
C LEU A 130 4.76 -9.48 -6.85
N ALA A 131 4.72 -10.78 -7.16
CA ALA A 131 5.85 -11.49 -7.76
C ALA A 131 6.03 -11.18 -9.26
N CYS A 132 5.07 -10.52 -9.90
CA CYS A 132 5.11 -10.17 -11.32
C CYS A 132 5.71 -8.77 -11.52
N ASP A 133 6.97 -8.68 -11.87
CA ASP A 133 7.71 -7.42 -12.11
C ASP A 133 7.18 -6.59 -13.29
N ALA A 134 6.30 -7.16 -14.13
CA ALA A 134 5.62 -6.42 -15.19
C ALA A 134 4.54 -5.45 -14.66
N LEU A 135 4.04 -5.67 -13.44
CA LEU A 135 3.06 -4.80 -12.80
C LEU A 135 3.71 -3.54 -12.24
N GLY A 136 2.95 -2.47 -12.19
CA GLY A 136 3.35 -1.22 -11.53
C GLY A 136 2.84 -1.11 -10.10
N ALA A 137 1.65 -1.64 -9.85
CA ALA A 137 1.04 -1.64 -8.52
C ALA A 137 0.09 -2.82 -8.32
N VAL A 138 -0.10 -3.18 -7.04
CA VAL A 138 -1.12 -4.13 -6.61
C VAL A 138 -1.96 -3.44 -5.52
N VAL A 139 -3.26 -3.37 -5.74
CA VAL A 139 -4.22 -2.90 -4.74
C VAL A 139 -4.91 -4.11 -4.13
N LEU A 140 -4.88 -4.19 -2.82
CA LEU A 140 -5.59 -5.23 -2.05
C LEU A 140 -6.66 -4.55 -1.19
N GLU A 141 -7.92 -4.84 -1.49
CA GLU A 141 -9.07 -4.35 -0.75
C GLU A 141 -9.70 -5.50 0.03
N VAL A 142 -9.57 -5.46 1.35
CA VAL A 142 -10.14 -6.45 2.25
C VAL A 142 -11.31 -5.84 3.04
N TRP A 143 -12.31 -6.65 3.32
CA TRP A 143 -13.50 -6.23 4.04
C TRP A 143 -13.36 -6.46 5.55
N GLY A 144 -13.73 -5.46 6.34
CA GLY A 144 -13.81 -5.55 7.79
C GLY A 144 -12.46 -5.76 8.47
N GLN A 145 -12.48 -6.42 9.62
CA GLN A 145 -11.27 -6.76 10.38
C GLN A 145 -10.68 -8.08 9.84
N ALA A 146 -9.78 -7.97 8.88
CA ALA A 146 -9.08 -9.12 8.32
C ALA A 146 -8.00 -9.63 9.28
N ARG A 147 -8.35 -10.58 10.15
CA ARG A 147 -7.39 -11.17 11.12
C ARG A 147 -6.21 -11.85 10.45
N GLN A 148 -6.38 -12.30 9.20
CA GLN A 148 -5.36 -12.92 8.37
C GLN A 148 -4.32 -11.93 7.87
N LEU A 149 -4.64 -10.63 7.80
CA LEU A 149 -3.70 -9.56 7.51
C LEU A 149 -2.94 -9.20 8.80
N ASP A 150 -2.17 -10.14 9.28
CA ASP A 150 -1.31 -10.01 10.45
C ASP A 150 0.10 -9.50 10.07
N LEU A 151 0.97 -9.36 11.06
CA LEU A 151 2.36 -8.95 10.84
C LEU A 151 3.14 -9.88 9.91
N VAL A 152 2.80 -11.17 9.88
CA VAL A 152 3.48 -12.15 9.02
C VAL A 152 3.05 -11.94 7.58
N ALA A 153 1.75 -11.78 7.33
CA ALA A 153 1.19 -11.49 6.01
C ALA A 153 1.71 -10.14 5.49
N SER A 154 1.63 -9.08 6.31
CA SER A 154 2.15 -7.75 5.96
C SER A 154 3.64 -7.79 5.62
N ARG A 155 4.46 -8.49 6.42
CA ARG A 155 5.90 -8.66 6.13
C ARG A 155 6.14 -9.41 4.82
N LYS A 156 5.38 -10.45 4.51
CA LYS A 156 5.51 -11.17 3.23
C LYS A 156 5.22 -10.27 2.04
N LEU A 157 4.15 -9.48 2.10
CA LEU A 157 3.80 -8.52 1.06
C LEU A 157 4.89 -7.45 0.91
N THR A 158 5.41 -6.91 2.01
CA THR A 158 6.50 -5.93 2.01
C THR A 158 7.76 -6.46 1.34
N LEU A 159 8.17 -7.69 1.67
CA LEU A 159 9.34 -8.31 1.06
C LEU A 159 9.12 -8.59 -0.44
N ALA A 160 7.91 -9.01 -0.83
CA ALA A 160 7.58 -9.23 -2.23
C ALA A 160 7.60 -7.92 -3.03
N ALA A 161 7.00 -6.84 -2.51
CA ALA A 161 7.01 -5.52 -3.12
C ALA A 161 8.45 -4.99 -3.31
N ALA A 162 9.28 -5.09 -2.27
CA ALA A 162 10.68 -4.66 -2.33
C ALA A 162 11.51 -5.49 -3.34
N ALA A 163 11.25 -6.78 -3.45
CA ALA A 163 11.99 -7.66 -4.36
C ALA A 163 11.62 -7.46 -5.83
N SER A 164 10.34 -7.18 -6.14
CA SER A 164 9.84 -7.04 -7.52
C SER A 164 9.86 -5.61 -8.05
N GLY A 165 9.94 -4.62 -7.16
CA GLY A 165 9.78 -3.22 -7.53
C GLY A 165 8.32 -2.79 -7.77
N VAL A 166 7.35 -3.62 -7.42
CA VAL A 166 5.91 -3.33 -7.49
C VAL A 166 5.45 -2.67 -6.20
N THR A 167 4.52 -1.71 -6.27
CA THR A 167 3.99 -0.99 -5.11
C THR A 167 2.60 -1.51 -4.73
#